data_f38bbad6a7a13130d7002216123fc4e5
#
_entry.id   f38bbad6a7a13130d7002216123fc4e5
#
_cell.length_a   1.000
_cell.length_b   1.000
_cell.length_c   1.000
_cell.angle_alpha   90.00
_cell.angle_beta   90.00
_cell.angle_gamma   90.00
#
_symmetry.space_group_name_H-M   'P 1'
#
loop_
_entity.id
_entity.type
_entity.pdbx_description
1 polymer ?
#
loop_
_entity_poly.entity_id
_entity_poly.type
_entity_poly.pdbx_seq_one_letter_code
_entity_poly.pdbx_strand_id
1 'polypeptide(L)'
;LRPLGLRLELTRRLGANLREVDIKEAVNIHFRDIGHDPEDHSVTYENAQARERTQVLMDIANQTGGLVIGTGDLSELALGWCTYNGDHMSNYAVNCSIPKTLVRHLVAYLARDNAEKDEALHDVLEDILDTPVSPELLPAVQGEISQRTEDLVGPYELHDFFLYYMLRWGFPPRKIYRLALYALGKTYK
;
A
#
# COMPACT_ATOMS: atom_id res chain seq x y z
N LEU A 1 -9.87 7.08 5.61
CA LEU A 1 -8.92 6.84 6.73
C LEU A 1 -9.63 6.01 7.78
N ARG A 2 -9.11 4.79 8.05
CA ARG A 2 -9.63 3.94 9.13
C ARG A 2 -9.46 4.61 10.49
N PRO A 3 -10.35 4.33 11.45
CA PRO A 3 -10.22 4.88 12.80
C PRO A 3 -8.83 4.58 13.37
N LEU A 4 -8.23 5.56 14.03
CA LEU A 4 -6.93 5.43 14.73
C LEU A 4 -6.90 4.19 15.64
N GLY A 5 -8.05 3.82 16.22
CA GLY A 5 -8.20 2.66 17.09
C GLY A 5 -7.78 1.32 16.46
N LEU A 6 -8.08 1.09 15.18
CA LEU A 6 -7.71 -0.15 14.47
C LEU A 6 -6.19 -0.30 14.29
N ARG A 7 -5.52 0.81 13.95
CA ARG A 7 -4.05 0.82 13.80
C ARG A 7 -3.35 0.58 15.14
N LEU A 8 -3.86 1.20 16.19
CA LEU A 8 -3.38 1.01 17.57
C LEU A 8 -3.53 -0.43 18.01
N GLU A 9 -4.70 -1.02 17.79
CA GLU A 9 -5.00 -2.39 18.21
C GLU A 9 -4.12 -3.40 17.44
N LEU A 10 -4.00 -3.28 16.11
CA LEU A 10 -3.13 -4.13 15.31
C LEU A 10 -1.68 -4.05 15.79
N THR A 11 -1.14 -2.82 15.96
CA THR A 11 0.24 -2.61 16.39
C THR A 11 0.50 -3.23 17.75
N ARG A 12 -0.42 -3.04 18.70
CA ARG A 12 -0.33 -3.60 20.05
C ARG A 12 -0.33 -5.13 20.04
N ARG A 13 -1.23 -5.75 19.25
CA ARG A 13 -1.33 -7.22 19.17
C ARG A 13 -0.15 -7.86 18.48
N LEU A 14 0.45 -7.19 17.53
CA LEU A 14 1.69 -7.62 16.89
C LEU A 14 2.95 -7.37 17.76
N GLY A 15 2.81 -6.81 18.96
CA GLY A 15 3.92 -6.52 19.85
C GLY A 15 4.86 -5.44 19.34
N ALA A 16 4.39 -4.60 18.41
CA ALA A 16 5.17 -3.51 17.84
C ALA A 16 4.92 -2.19 18.61
N ASN A 17 5.89 -1.29 18.55
CA ASN A 17 5.75 0.05 19.11
C ASN A 17 5.15 0.99 18.09
N LEU A 18 4.14 1.75 18.47
CA LEU A 18 3.56 2.81 17.64
C LEU A 18 4.17 4.16 18.04
N ARG A 19 4.63 4.89 17.03
CA ARG A 19 4.98 6.30 17.14
C ARG A 19 4.18 7.10 16.13
N GLU A 20 3.42 8.07 16.59
CA GLU A 20 2.64 8.97 15.75
C GLU A 20 3.36 10.32 15.64
N VAL A 21 3.50 10.81 14.40
CA VAL A 21 4.13 12.10 14.11
C VAL A 21 3.19 12.88 13.19
N ASP A 22 2.74 14.05 13.64
CA ASP A 22 1.95 14.96 12.81
C ASP A 22 2.87 15.74 11.87
N ILE A 23 2.69 15.53 10.57
CA ILE A 23 3.47 16.20 9.52
C ILE A 23 2.77 17.41 8.91
N LYS A 24 1.55 17.73 9.36
CA LYS A 24 0.70 18.75 8.73
C LYS A 24 1.36 20.12 8.66
N GLU A 25 1.98 20.55 9.75
CA GLU A 25 2.63 21.86 9.80
C GLU A 25 3.85 21.93 8.87
N ALA A 26 4.69 20.88 8.86
CA ALA A 26 5.85 20.79 7.98
C ALA A 26 5.44 20.84 6.49
N VAL A 27 4.43 20.07 6.11
CA VAL A 27 3.88 20.07 4.75
C VAL A 27 3.31 21.44 4.37
N ASN A 28 2.57 22.10 5.26
CA ASN A 28 2.03 23.44 5.01
C ASN A 28 3.12 24.51 4.83
N ILE A 29 4.20 24.41 5.61
CA ILE A 29 5.38 25.28 5.44
C ILE A 29 6.00 25.03 4.06
N HIS A 30 6.20 23.77 3.69
CA HIS A 30 6.75 23.39 2.40
C HIS A 30 5.88 23.92 1.22
N PHE A 31 4.55 23.77 1.28
CA PHE A 31 3.65 24.30 0.25
C PHE A 31 3.79 25.82 0.10
N ARG A 32 3.83 26.54 1.21
CA ARG A 32 4.07 28.00 1.19
C ARG A 32 5.40 28.36 0.53
N ASP A 33 6.47 27.63 0.87
CA ASP A 33 7.82 27.94 0.37
C ASP A 33 7.98 27.68 -1.12
N ILE A 34 7.25 26.68 -1.68
CA ILE A 34 7.23 26.42 -3.12
C ILE A 34 6.11 27.14 -3.88
N GLY A 35 5.25 27.91 -3.19
CA GLY A 35 4.12 28.61 -3.79
C GLY A 35 3.01 27.70 -4.28
N HIS A 36 2.85 26.51 -3.67
CA HIS A 36 1.76 25.59 -4.01
C HIS A 36 0.48 25.95 -3.25
N ASP A 37 -0.66 25.92 -3.96
CA ASP A 37 -1.98 26.10 -3.34
C ASP A 37 -2.39 24.79 -2.61
N PRO A 38 -2.62 24.81 -1.29
CA PRO A 38 -3.04 23.63 -0.54
C PRO A 38 -4.39 23.04 -0.99
N GLU A 39 -5.23 23.81 -1.67
CA GLU A 39 -6.50 23.32 -2.21
C GLU A 39 -6.32 22.65 -3.59
N ASP A 40 -5.16 22.78 -4.22
CA ASP A 40 -4.79 22.04 -5.43
C ASP A 40 -4.29 20.63 -5.07
N HIS A 41 -5.19 19.65 -5.08
CA HIS A 41 -4.90 18.25 -4.78
C HIS A 41 -4.22 17.52 -5.97
N SER A 42 -3.24 18.15 -6.57
CA SER A 42 -2.43 17.62 -7.66
C SER A 42 -1.38 16.60 -7.20
N VAL A 43 -0.62 16.06 -8.17
CA VAL A 43 0.56 15.21 -7.91
C VAL A 43 1.56 15.86 -6.96
N THR A 44 1.68 17.22 -6.99
CA THR A 44 2.54 17.95 -6.05
C THR A 44 2.06 17.81 -4.62
N TYR A 45 0.74 17.92 -4.39
CA TYR A 45 0.11 17.75 -3.09
C TYR A 45 0.38 16.36 -2.51
N GLU A 46 0.17 15.30 -3.29
CA GLU A 46 0.42 13.92 -2.85
C GLU A 46 1.91 13.65 -2.60
N ASN A 47 2.76 14.03 -3.56
CA ASN A 47 4.20 13.77 -3.49
C ASN A 47 4.86 14.50 -2.31
N ALA A 48 4.48 15.72 -2.00
CA ALA A 48 5.03 16.47 -0.87
C ALA A 48 4.76 15.77 0.45
N GLN A 49 3.52 15.31 0.67
CA GLN A 49 3.15 14.57 1.88
C GLN A 49 3.89 13.22 1.99
N ALA A 50 3.99 12.47 0.89
CA ALA A 50 4.69 11.19 0.90
C ALA A 50 6.20 11.35 1.19
N ARG A 51 6.83 12.39 0.64
CA ARG A 51 8.25 12.68 0.89
C ARG A 51 8.50 13.13 2.32
N GLU A 52 7.61 13.94 2.90
CA GLU A 52 7.70 14.32 4.30
C GLU A 52 7.62 13.10 5.23
N ARG A 53 6.68 12.17 4.97
CA ARG A 53 6.61 10.90 5.70
C ARG A 53 7.91 10.12 5.60
N THR A 54 8.48 10.04 4.40
CA THR A 54 9.75 9.32 4.16
C THR A 54 10.90 9.98 4.89
N GLN A 55 11.01 11.30 4.87
CA GLN A 55 12.02 12.05 5.61
C GLN A 55 11.97 11.74 7.11
N VAL A 56 10.79 11.83 7.72
CA VAL A 56 10.57 11.51 9.13
C VAL A 56 10.99 10.07 9.46
N LEU A 57 10.63 9.10 8.62
CA LEU A 57 11.00 7.69 8.84
C LEU A 57 12.51 7.48 8.78
N MET A 58 13.20 8.08 7.79
CA MET A 58 14.65 7.96 7.63
C MET A 58 15.40 8.62 8.80
N ASP A 59 14.94 9.79 9.26
CA ASP A 59 15.55 10.49 10.38
C ASP A 59 15.35 9.73 11.71
N ILE A 60 14.17 9.14 11.92
CA ILE A 60 13.93 8.26 13.07
C ILE A 60 14.85 7.03 13.02
N ALA A 61 15.02 6.42 11.85
CA ALA A 61 15.93 5.29 11.68
C ALA A 61 17.38 5.71 12.03
N ASN A 62 17.84 6.87 11.60
CA ASN A 62 19.13 7.40 11.95
C ASN A 62 19.26 7.62 13.48
N GLN A 63 18.27 8.21 14.11
CA GLN A 63 18.27 8.45 15.57
C GLN A 63 18.34 7.16 16.39
N THR A 64 17.70 6.09 15.90
CA THR A 64 17.59 4.82 16.63
C THR A 64 18.64 3.78 16.22
N GLY A 65 19.45 4.07 15.20
CA GLY A 65 20.37 3.10 14.60
C GLY A 65 19.63 1.95 13.87
N GLY A 66 18.42 2.22 13.40
CA GLY A 66 17.52 1.26 12.76
C GLY A 66 17.55 1.31 11.24
N LEU A 67 16.61 0.59 10.63
CA LEU A 67 16.35 0.54 9.19
C LEU A 67 14.89 0.88 8.93
N VAL A 68 14.62 1.55 7.80
CA VAL A 68 13.26 1.68 7.27
C VAL A 68 12.93 0.45 6.44
N ILE A 69 11.92 -0.30 6.88
CA ILE A 69 11.37 -1.44 6.12
C ILE A 69 10.26 -0.91 5.22
N GLY A 70 10.42 -1.09 3.91
CA GLY A 70 9.44 -0.71 2.91
C GLY A 70 8.29 -1.70 2.84
N THR A 71 7.08 -1.18 2.62
CA THR A 71 5.84 -1.95 2.53
C THR A 71 5.36 -2.16 1.10
N GLY A 72 5.95 -1.48 0.11
CA GLY A 72 5.63 -1.65 -1.31
C GLY A 72 5.79 -3.09 -1.77
N ASP A 73 4.86 -3.56 -2.59
CA ASP A 73 4.83 -4.92 -3.12
C ASP A 73 5.29 -4.99 -4.59
N LEU A 74 5.41 -6.22 -5.12
CA LEU A 74 5.83 -6.46 -6.51
C LEU A 74 4.91 -5.80 -7.52
N SER A 75 3.60 -5.84 -7.29
CA SER A 75 2.59 -5.32 -8.23
C SER A 75 2.68 -3.79 -8.34
N GLU A 76 2.84 -3.10 -7.23
CA GLU A 76 3.04 -1.64 -7.19
C GLU A 76 4.33 -1.25 -7.89
N LEU A 77 5.42 -1.95 -7.62
CA LEU A 77 6.71 -1.71 -8.26
C LEU A 77 6.66 -1.95 -9.77
N ALA A 78 6.01 -3.02 -10.21
CA ALA A 78 5.90 -3.36 -11.63
C ALA A 78 5.03 -2.38 -12.42
N LEU A 79 3.97 -1.87 -11.80
CA LEU A 79 3.07 -0.88 -12.41
C LEU A 79 3.61 0.56 -12.30
N GLY A 80 4.63 0.79 -11.46
CA GLY A 80 5.06 2.14 -11.12
C GLY A 80 4.01 2.89 -10.29
N TRP A 81 3.10 2.18 -9.62
CA TRP A 81 2.02 2.74 -8.82
C TRP A 81 2.52 3.06 -7.41
N CYS A 82 3.27 4.11 -7.32
CA CYS A 82 3.81 4.64 -6.06
C CYS A 82 4.05 6.13 -6.18
N THR A 83 4.08 6.83 -5.06
CA THR A 83 4.41 8.25 -5.03
C THR A 83 5.92 8.43 -5.22
N TYR A 84 6.33 9.13 -6.27
CA TYR A 84 7.75 9.24 -6.67
C TYR A 84 8.64 9.80 -5.54
N ASN A 85 9.67 9.02 -5.19
CA ASN A 85 10.59 9.30 -4.09
C ASN A 85 9.88 9.51 -2.74
N GLY A 86 8.78 8.82 -2.53
CA GLY A 86 8.00 8.80 -1.29
C GLY A 86 7.89 7.39 -0.74
N ASP A 87 6.70 6.82 -0.76
CA ASP A 87 6.34 5.55 -0.12
C ASP A 87 7.13 4.32 -0.57
N HIS A 88 7.74 4.31 -1.76
CA HIS A 88 8.62 3.23 -2.19
C HIS A 88 10.06 3.36 -1.66
N MET A 89 10.40 4.48 -1.04
CA MET A 89 11.74 4.69 -0.48
C MET A 89 11.89 4.00 0.86
N SER A 90 12.87 3.10 0.93
CA SER A 90 13.19 2.35 2.14
C SER A 90 14.63 1.83 2.09
N ASN A 91 15.15 1.41 3.25
CA ASN A 91 16.43 0.71 3.29
C ASN A 91 16.32 -0.74 2.85
N TYR A 92 15.15 -1.37 3.06
CA TYR A 92 14.89 -2.76 2.68
C TYR A 92 13.42 -2.95 2.31
N ALA A 93 13.16 -3.39 1.08
CA ALA A 93 11.82 -3.65 0.55
C ALA A 93 11.47 -5.13 0.72
N VAL A 94 10.90 -5.49 1.87
CA VAL A 94 10.61 -6.88 2.25
C VAL A 94 9.63 -7.58 1.30
N ASN A 95 8.69 -6.84 0.72
CA ASN A 95 7.65 -7.38 -0.18
C ASN A 95 7.96 -7.20 -1.68
N CYS A 96 9.17 -6.80 -2.06
CA CYS A 96 9.49 -6.48 -3.47
C CYS A 96 9.31 -7.65 -4.45
N SER A 97 9.26 -8.88 -3.97
CA SER A 97 9.01 -10.08 -4.78
C SER A 97 7.64 -10.71 -4.54
N ILE A 98 6.79 -10.11 -3.72
CA ILE A 98 5.49 -10.63 -3.32
C ILE A 98 4.39 -9.79 -4.00
N PRO A 99 3.58 -10.40 -4.90
CA PRO A 99 2.49 -9.69 -5.55
C PRO A 99 1.36 -9.35 -4.57
N LYS A 100 0.58 -8.32 -4.87
CA LYS A 100 -0.49 -7.81 -4.00
C LYS A 100 -1.54 -8.87 -3.65
N THR A 101 -1.90 -9.72 -4.59
CA THR A 101 -2.85 -10.82 -4.35
C THR A 101 -2.30 -11.83 -3.34
N LEU A 102 -1.00 -12.11 -3.38
CA LEU A 102 -0.35 -12.99 -2.39
C LEU A 102 -0.26 -12.32 -1.01
N VAL A 103 -0.01 -11.00 -0.93
CA VAL A 103 -0.07 -10.27 0.34
C VAL A 103 -1.46 -10.42 0.97
N ARG A 104 -2.54 -10.21 0.21
CA ARG A 104 -3.92 -10.44 0.69
C ARG A 104 -4.14 -11.87 1.17
N HIS A 105 -3.63 -12.85 0.43
CA HIS A 105 -3.73 -14.26 0.81
C HIS A 105 -3.00 -14.58 2.12
N LEU A 106 -1.82 -14.00 2.32
CA LEU A 106 -1.05 -14.16 3.57
C LEU A 106 -1.78 -13.52 4.77
N VAL A 107 -2.38 -12.34 4.59
CA VAL A 107 -3.19 -11.70 5.64
C VAL A 107 -4.42 -12.57 5.98
N ALA A 108 -5.12 -13.10 4.97
CA ALA A 108 -6.25 -14.01 5.18
C ALA A 108 -5.85 -15.33 5.85
N TYR A 109 -4.65 -15.83 5.56
CA TYR A 109 -4.11 -16.99 6.27
C TYR A 109 -3.87 -16.67 7.75
N LEU A 110 -3.23 -15.55 8.05
CA LEU A 110 -2.98 -15.11 9.42
C LEU A 110 -4.28 -14.84 10.19
N ALA A 111 -5.29 -14.25 9.56
CA ALA A 111 -6.60 -14.07 10.16
C ALA A 111 -7.19 -15.42 10.61
N ARG A 112 -7.24 -16.39 9.71
CA ARG A 112 -7.76 -17.73 10.03
C ARG A 112 -6.95 -18.46 11.10
N ASP A 113 -5.61 -18.37 11.07
CA ASP A 113 -4.74 -19.00 12.05
C ASP A 113 -4.92 -18.41 13.47
N ASN A 114 -5.40 -17.19 13.56
CA ASN A 114 -5.65 -16.49 14.82
C ASN A 114 -7.12 -16.53 15.28
N ALA A 115 -8.04 -17.10 14.52
CA ALA A 115 -9.47 -17.12 14.84
C ALA A 115 -9.77 -17.71 16.23
N GLU A 116 -9.05 -18.74 16.65
CA GLU A 116 -9.19 -19.38 17.97
C GLU A 116 -8.16 -18.90 19.01
N LYS A 117 -7.06 -18.27 18.56
CA LYS A 117 -5.93 -17.88 19.43
C LYS A 117 -6.06 -16.45 19.92
N ASP A 118 -6.52 -15.53 19.07
CA ASP A 118 -6.69 -14.12 19.32
C ASP A 118 -7.81 -13.55 18.40
N GLU A 119 -9.06 -13.71 18.85
CA GLU A 119 -10.26 -13.27 18.13
C GLU A 119 -10.19 -11.79 17.69
N ALA A 120 -9.67 -10.92 18.54
CA ALA A 120 -9.58 -9.51 18.20
C ALA A 120 -8.49 -9.21 17.15
N LEU A 121 -7.42 -9.99 17.06
CA LEU A 121 -6.47 -9.91 15.95
C LEU A 121 -7.11 -10.43 14.66
N HIS A 122 -7.86 -11.54 14.75
CA HIS A 122 -8.65 -12.06 13.62
C HIS A 122 -9.58 -10.98 13.05
N ASP A 123 -10.40 -10.35 13.88
CA ASP A 123 -11.36 -9.32 13.47
C ASP A 123 -10.67 -8.12 12.81
N VAL A 124 -9.55 -7.67 13.36
CA VAL A 124 -8.77 -6.57 12.77
C VAL A 124 -8.22 -6.94 11.39
N LEU A 125 -7.73 -8.17 11.22
CA LEU A 125 -7.18 -8.64 9.95
C LEU A 125 -8.28 -8.83 8.89
N GLU A 126 -9.46 -9.36 9.25
CA GLU A 126 -10.62 -9.47 8.36
C GLU A 126 -11.11 -8.07 7.93
N ASP A 127 -11.20 -7.12 8.87
CA ASP A 127 -11.55 -5.75 8.54
C ASP A 127 -10.54 -5.08 7.57
N ILE A 128 -9.24 -5.40 7.67
CA ILE A 128 -8.23 -4.97 6.70
C ILE A 128 -8.50 -5.58 5.31
N LEU A 129 -8.86 -6.86 5.24
CA LEU A 129 -9.15 -7.53 3.98
C LEU A 129 -10.40 -6.97 3.28
N ASP A 130 -11.40 -6.55 4.05
CA ASP A 130 -12.64 -5.96 3.53
C ASP A 130 -12.46 -4.51 3.06
N THR A 131 -11.30 -3.89 3.35
CA THR A 131 -11.02 -2.52 2.89
C THR A 131 -10.56 -2.52 1.43
N PRO A 132 -11.23 -1.76 0.56
CA PRO A 132 -10.76 -1.54 -0.80
C PRO A 132 -9.40 -0.84 -0.82
N VAL A 133 -8.54 -1.24 -1.76
CA VAL A 133 -7.28 -0.53 -2.02
C VAL A 133 -7.58 0.83 -2.61
N SER A 134 -7.13 1.89 -1.96
CA SER A 134 -7.37 3.28 -2.37
C SER A 134 -6.14 4.17 -2.12
N PRO A 135 -5.99 5.26 -2.88
CA PRO A 135 -4.97 6.27 -2.59
C PRO A 135 -5.16 6.87 -1.19
N GLU A 136 -4.12 6.87 -0.38
CA GLU A 136 -4.19 7.29 1.03
C GLU A 136 -4.06 8.80 1.24
N LEU A 137 -3.50 9.53 0.27
CA LEU A 137 -3.07 10.91 0.43
C LEU A 137 -4.12 11.94 0.00
N LEU A 138 -5.15 11.50 -0.72
CA LEU A 138 -6.26 12.36 -1.10
C LEU A 138 -7.27 12.50 0.04
N PRO A 139 -7.83 13.70 0.28
CA PRO A 139 -8.89 13.89 1.25
C PRO A 139 -10.10 13.02 0.92
N ALA A 140 -10.67 12.36 1.93
CA ALA A 140 -11.95 11.65 1.76
C ALA A 140 -13.06 12.67 1.47
N VAL A 141 -13.81 12.49 0.39
CA VAL A 141 -14.99 13.30 0.09
C VAL A 141 -16.16 12.73 0.87
N GLN A 142 -16.69 13.49 1.83
CA GLN A 142 -17.81 13.09 2.71
C GLN A 142 -17.60 11.79 3.49
N GLY A 143 -16.34 11.41 3.77
CA GLY A 143 -16.00 10.18 4.49
C GLY A 143 -15.99 8.91 3.63
N GLU A 144 -16.29 9.00 2.34
CA GLU A 144 -16.17 7.90 1.38
C GLU A 144 -14.83 7.89 0.66
N ILE A 145 -14.39 6.69 0.27
CA ILE A 145 -13.18 6.51 -0.55
C ILE A 145 -13.46 7.13 -1.93
N SER A 146 -12.78 8.22 -2.23
CA SER A 146 -13.00 9.01 -3.45
C SER A 146 -12.59 8.26 -4.74
N GLN A 147 -11.69 7.27 -4.63
CA GLN A 147 -11.17 6.54 -5.78
C GLN A 147 -10.65 5.16 -5.36
N ARG A 148 -10.94 4.13 -6.16
CA ARG A 148 -10.34 2.81 -6.00
C ARG A 148 -9.14 2.68 -6.94
N THR A 149 -8.03 2.16 -6.46
CA THR A 149 -6.82 1.98 -7.28
C THR A 149 -7.09 1.09 -8.49
N GLU A 150 -7.85 0.00 -8.32
CA GLU A 150 -8.16 -0.92 -9.41
C GLU A 150 -9.06 -0.33 -10.52
N ASP A 151 -9.80 0.74 -10.25
CA ASP A 151 -10.55 1.48 -11.27
C ASP A 151 -9.61 2.23 -12.24
N LEU A 152 -8.39 2.53 -11.81
CA LEU A 152 -7.38 3.24 -12.60
C LEU A 152 -6.42 2.27 -13.29
N VAL A 153 -5.87 1.32 -12.55
CA VAL A 153 -4.80 0.43 -13.04
C VAL A 153 -5.34 -0.91 -13.52
N GLY A 154 -6.60 -1.22 -13.27
CA GLY A 154 -7.19 -2.52 -13.51
C GLY A 154 -7.01 -3.51 -12.34
N PRO A 155 -7.65 -4.69 -12.40
CA PRO A 155 -7.63 -5.67 -11.32
C PRO A 155 -6.23 -6.23 -11.06
N TYR A 156 -5.79 -6.22 -9.81
CA TYR A 156 -4.49 -6.78 -9.42
C TYR A 156 -4.37 -8.28 -9.71
N GLU A 157 -5.47 -9.03 -9.71
CA GLU A 157 -5.47 -10.43 -10.09
C GLU A 157 -4.94 -10.66 -11.52
N LEU A 158 -5.31 -9.79 -12.46
CA LEU A 158 -4.79 -9.84 -13.83
C LEU A 158 -3.31 -9.46 -13.89
N HIS A 159 -2.92 -8.38 -13.22
CA HIS A 159 -1.53 -7.95 -13.19
C HIS A 159 -0.61 -9.00 -12.60
N ASP A 160 -0.99 -9.59 -11.47
CA ASP A 160 -0.20 -10.60 -10.78
C ASP A 160 -0.12 -11.89 -11.57
N PHE A 161 -1.19 -12.28 -12.28
CA PHE A 161 -1.17 -13.38 -13.23
C PHE A 161 -0.14 -13.15 -14.36
N PHE A 162 -0.14 -11.96 -14.94
CA PHE A 162 0.82 -11.61 -15.99
C PHE A 162 2.25 -11.57 -15.47
N LEU A 163 2.48 -10.95 -14.34
CA LEU A 163 3.79 -10.86 -13.68
C LEU A 163 4.34 -12.25 -13.33
N TYR A 164 3.51 -13.14 -12.81
CA TYR A 164 3.91 -14.50 -12.49
C TYR A 164 4.46 -15.25 -13.71
N TYR A 165 3.71 -15.28 -14.81
CA TYR A 165 4.14 -16.00 -16.00
C TYR A 165 5.29 -15.33 -16.73
N MET A 166 5.38 -14.01 -16.66
CA MET A 166 6.49 -13.27 -17.27
C MET A 166 7.79 -13.46 -16.47
N LEU A 167 7.74 -13.25 -15.16
CA LEU A 167 8.95 -13.23 -14.32
C LEU A 167 9.44 -14.64 -13.95
N ARG A 168 8.52 -15.56 -13.63
CA ARG A 168 8.89 -16.91 -13.19
C ARG A 168 9.12 -17.89 -14.35
N TRP A 169 8.41 -17.71 -15.45
CA TRP A 169 8.42 -18.64 -16.57
C TRP A 169 9.02 -18.05 -17.86
N GLY A 170 9.25 -16.75 -17.93
CA GLY A 170 9.76 -16.10 -19.12
C GLY A 170 8.83 -16.23 -20.33
N PHE A 171 7.51 -16.38 -20.12
CA PHE A 171 6.59 -16.53 -21.23
C PHE A 171 6.40 -15.23 -21.98
N PRO A 172 6.33 -15.29 -23.33
CA PRO A 172 6.06 -14.09 -24.13
C PRO A 172 4.61 -13.62 -23.94
N PRO A 173 4.32 -12.32 -24.10
CA PRO A 173 3.01 -11.72 -23.86
C PRO A 173 1.86 -12.44 -24.54
N ARG A 174 2.04 -12.86 -25.79
CA ARG A 174 1.01 -13.60 -26.57
C ARG A 174 0.62 -14.93 -25.93
N LYS A 175 1.57 -15.64 -25.32
CA LYS A 175 1.29 -16.89 -24.60
C LYS A 175 0.56 -16.61 -23.30
N ILE A 176 1.00 -15.60 -22.54
CA ILE A 176 0.38 -15.22 -21.29
C ILE A 176 -1.06 -14.78 -21.52
N TYR A 177 -1.33 -13.97 -22.55
CA TYR A 177 -2.68 -13.54 -22.91
C TYR A 177 -3.62 -14.74 -23.19
N ARG A 178 -3.14 -15.76 -23.93
CA ARG A 178 -3.94 -16.98 -24.18
C ARG A 178 -4.23 -17.76 -22.90
N LEU A 179 -3.26 -17.84 -21.99
CA LEU A 179 -3.46 -18.48 -20.69
C LEU A 179 -4.47 -17.70 -19.83
N ALA A 180 -4.40 -16.37 -19.85
CA ALA A 180 -5.34 -15.50 -19.14
C ALA A 180 -6.77 -15.67 -19.67
N LEU A 181 -6.97 -15.72 -20.99
CA LEU A 181 -8.29 -15.98 -21.57
C LEU A 181 -8.87 -17.32 -21.11
N TYR A 182 -8.03 -18.34 -21.01
CA TYR A 182 -8.47 -19.65 -20.55
C TYR A 182 -8.79 -19.66 -19.04
N ALA A 183 -7.92 -19.10 -18.23
CA ALA A 183 -8.04 -19.13 -16.76
C ALA A 183 -9.07 -18.13 -16.22
N LEU A 184 -9.10 -16.90 -16.77
CA LEU A 184 -9.79 -15.76 -16.21
C LEU A 184 -10.88 -15.16 -17.13
N GLY A 185 -11.00 -15.67 -18.36
CA GLY A 185 -11.94 -15.13 -19.37
C GLY A 185 -13.42 -15.27 -19.03
N LYS A 186 -13.78 -16.04 -17.98
CA LYS A 186 -15.15 -16.08 -17.45
C LYS A 186 -15.40 -14.96 -16.42
N THR A 187 -14.37 -14.51 -15.75
CA THR A 187 -14.42 -13.46 -14.70
C THR A 187 -14.28 -12.07 -15.33
N TYR A 188 -13.32 -11.95 -16.25
CA TYR A 188 -13.01 -10.69 -16.93
C TYR A 188 -13.37 -10.83 -18.42
N LYS A 189 -14.17 -9.91 -18.93
CA LYS A 189 -14.63 -9.87 -20.34
C LYS A 189 -13.83 -8.86 -21.15
#